data_d132c83999a926890f6ce73c78146ad9
#
_entry.id   d132c83999a926890f6ce73c78146ad9
#
_cell.length_a   1.000
_cell.length_b   1.000
_cell.length_c   1.000
_cell.angle_alpha   90.00
_cell.angle_beta   90.00
_cell.angle_gamma   90.00
#
_symmetry.space_group_name_H-M   'P 1'
#
loop_
_entity.id
_entity.type
_entity.pdbx_description
1 polymer ?
#
loop_
_entity_poly.entity_id
_entity_poly.type
_entity_poly.pdbx_seq_one_letter_code
_entity_poly.pdbx_strand_id
1 'polypeptide(L)'
;MEMDRNTLLGLYKTMVTIRRFEERGIPETGQRGMSASVHSSAGQEAVPTGVCAHLANEDYIGSTHRGHGHCIAKGVDPRRMMAELFGRSTGPNKGKGGSMHISDMSKGMLGTNGIVAASVPLAVGAGLTSKVKKLGRVAVAFFGDGAANQGVVHESMNLASVWKLPVIFCCENNGYAMSTPAEYSLSVAHVADRADGYSMPGVQVDGMDVFAVYDAAGKAVARARAGDGPTLLECQTYRYYGHTVFDSPLNYRTKEEEDHWRARDPIKQFRETVLPLGEITTEELDQIDQEAGDLMDEAIKFADESPLPEALELYDDVYVSYPLDELKRGANMEV
;
A
#
# COMPACT_ATOMS: atom_id res chain seq x y z
N MET A 1 -12.30 -22.50 -8.77
CA MET A 1 -11.11 -21.72 -8.36
C MET A 1 -10.11 -22.72 -7.82
N GLU A 2 -9.00 -22.95 -8.51
CA GLU A 2 -7.94 -23.87 -8.01
C GLU A 2 -6.94 -23.05 -7.16
N MET A 3 -7.37 -22.64 -5.98
CA MET A 3 -6.51 -21.96 -5.01
C MET A 3 -6.43 -22.84 -3.77
N ASP A 4 -5.21 -23.12 -3.31
CA ASP A 4 -5.06 -23.96 -2.14
C ASP A 4 -5.55 -23.27 -0.86
N ARG A 5 -5.92 -24.09 0.13
CA ARG A 5 -6.50 -23.63 1.38
C ARG A 5 -5.59 -22.63 2.15
N ASN A 6 -4.29 -22.82 2.12
CA ASN A 6 -3.35 -21.94 2.84
C ASN A 6 -3.31 -20.55 2.18
N THR A 7 -3.35 -20.50 0.87
CA THR A 7 -3.46 -19.26 0.11
C THR A 7 -4.76 -18.52 0.47
N LEU A 8 -5.89 -19.21 0.51
CA LEU A 8 -7.18 -18.62 0.91
C LEU A 8 -7.13 -18.02 2.31
N LEU A 9 -6.66 -18.78 3.30
CA LEU A 9 -6.52 -18.28 4.68
C LEU A 9 -5.53 -17.11 4.77
N GLY A 10 -4.45 -17.14 3.99
CA GLY A 10 -3.47 -16.06 3.90
C GLY A 10 -4.05 -14.75 3.35
N LEU A 11 -4.86 -14.83 2.28
CA LEU A 11 -5.57 -13.68 1.73
C LEU A 11 -6.53 -13.07 2.76
N TYR A 12 -7.34 -13.91 3.41
CA TYR A 12 -8.26 -13.46 4.44
C TYR A 12 -7.54 -12.77 5.60
N LYS A 13 -6.51 -13.43 6.15
CA LYS A 13 -5.70 -12.91 7.25
C LYS A 13 -5.10 -11.54 6.92
N THR A 14 -4.58 -11.38 5.70
CA THR A 14 -4.00 -10.11 5.26
C THR A 14 -5.04 -9.01 5.21
N MET A 15 -6.20 -9.24 4.58
CA MET A 15 -7.28 -8.25 4.51
C MET A 15 -7.78 -7.83 5.88
N VAL A 16 -8.02 -8.80 6.76
CA VAL A 16 -8.50 -8.51 8.13
C VAL A 16 -7.45 -7.77 8.94
N THR A 17 -6.17 -8.14 8.81
CA THR A 17 -5.07 -7.42 9.50
C THR A 17 -5.01 -5.97 9.05
N ILE A 18 -5.14 -5.69 7.73
CA ILE A 18 -5.18 -4.33 7.20
C ILE A 18 -6.39 -3.58 7.80
N ARG A 19 -7.58 -4.15 7.75
CA ARG A 19 -8.80 -3.53 8.30
C ARG A 19 -8.65 -3.21 9.79
N ARG A 20 -8.15 -4.13 10.59
CA ARG A 20 -7.92 -3.94 12.03
C ARG A 20 -6.88 -2.86 12.32
N PHE A 21 -5.81 -2.82 11.51
CA PHE A 21 -4.80 -1.76 11.64
C PHE A 21 -5.42 -0.37 11.41
N GLU A 22 -6.24 -0.22 10.39
CA GLU A 22 -6.89 1.05 10.04
C GLU A 22 -7.98 1.46 11.03
N GLU A 23 -8.81 0.53 11.48
CA GLU A 23 -9.99 0.85 12.30
C GLU A 23 -9.74 0.81 13.81
N ARG A 24 -8.78 -0.01 14.26
CA ARG A 24 -8.41 -0.14 15.68
C ARG A 24 -7.13 0.61 16.00
N GLY A 25 -6.11 0.50 15.16
CA GLY A 25 -4.78 1.07 15.41
C GLY A 25 -4.70 2.58 15.15
N ILE A 26 -5.22 3.03 14.02
CA ILE A 26 -5.11 4.45 13.63
C ILE A 26 -5.78 5.42 14.62
N PRO A 27 -6.97 5.17 15.15
CA PRO A 27 -7.57 6.05 16.17
C PRO A 27 -6.69 6.29 17.40
N GLU A 28 -5.86 5.32 17.77
CA GLU A 28 -4.94 5.43 18.92
C GLU A 28 -3.85 6.48 18.69
N THR A 29 -3.45 6.73 17.43
CA THR A 29 -2.48 7.78 17.12
C THR A 29 -3.02 9.17 17.48
N GLY A 30 -4.29 9.42 17.21
CA GLY A 30 -4.97 10.69 17.54
C GLY A 30 -5.09 10.92 19.05
N GLN A 31 -5.36 9.88 19.83
CA GLN A 31 -5.44 9.96 21.30
C GLN A 31 -4.09 10.34 21.94
N ARG A 32 -2.98 10.03 21.28
CA ARG A 32 -1.62 10.35 21.74
C ARG A 32 -1.08 11.67 21.21
N GLY A 33 -1.92 12.46 20.54
CA GLY A 33 -1.53 13.76 19.96
C GLY A 33 -0.57 13.62 18.77
N MET A 34 -0.47 12.45 18.19
CA MET A 34 0.47 12.11 17.09
C MET A 34 -0.23 12.16 15.72
N SER A 35 -1.30 12.91 15.60
CA SER A 35 -2.06 13.03 14.37
C SER A 35 -1.33 13.83 13.30
N ALA A 36 -0.30 13.24 12.73
CA ALA A 36 0.04 13.59 11.37
C ALA A 36 -1.14 13.23 10.45
N SER A 37 -1.19 13.82 9.26
CA SER A 37 -2.17 13.51 8.23
C SER A 37 -2.19 12.01 7.92
N VAL A 38 -3.03 11.24 8.61
CA VAL A 38 -3.19 9.81 8.36
C VAL A 38 -4.26 9.60 7.30
N HIS A 39 -3.95 8.71 6.35
CA HIS A 39 -4.79 8.36 5.22
C HIS A 39 -5.15 6.88 5.30
N SER A 40 -6.37 6.57 5.74
CA SER A 40 -6.81 5.18 5.90
C SER A 40 -6.98 4.46 4.55
N SER A 41 -6.53 3.21 4.47
CA SER A 41 -6.76 2.31 3.33
C SER A 41 -7.97 1.39 3.50
N ALA A 42 -8.77 1.57 4.56
CA ALA A 42 -9.97 0.77 4.79
C ALA A 42 -10.93 0.85 3.60
N GLY A 43 -11.38 -0.31 3.13
CA GLY A 43 -12.17 -0.50 1.92
C GLY A 43 -11.37 -0.93 0.71
N GLN A 44 -10.02 -0.79 0.73
CA GLN A 44 -9.14 -1.13 -0.39
C GLN A 44 -8.30 -2.40 -0.14
N GLU A 45 -8.62 -3.20 0.87
CA GLU A 45 -7.79 -4.31 1.37
C GLU A 45 -7.51 -5.37 0.30
N ALA A 46 -8.44 -5.60 -0.62
CA ALA A 46 -8.31 -6.64 -1.64
C ALA A 46 -7.16 -6.37 -2.61
N VAL A 47 -6.89 -5.10 -2.93
CA VAL A 47 -5.86 -4.73 -3.93
C VAL A 47 -4.46 -5.08 -3.44
N PRO A 48 -3.96 -4.52 -2.32
CA PRO A 48 -2.62 -4.88 -1.82
C PRO A 48 -2.51 -6.37 -1.52
N THR A 49 -3.57 -7.00 -1.00
CA THR A 49 -3.58 -8.41 -0.65
C THR A 49 -3.41 -9.30 -1.88
N GLY A 50 -4.24 -9.11 -2.91
CA GLY A 50 -4.19 -9.93 -4.12
C GLY A 50 -2.90 -9.73 -4.90
N VAL A 51 -2.39 -8.49 -4.97
CA VAL A 51 -1.13 -8.20 -5.67
C VAL A 51 0.08 -8.77 -4.92
N CYS A 52 0.21 -8.51 -3.62
CA CYS A 52 1.38 -8.90 -2.85
C CYS A 52 1.45 -10.41 -2.59
N ALA A 53 0.34 -11.15 -2.72
CA ALA A 53 0.33 -12.61 -2.60
C ALA A 53 1.23 -13.32 -3.64
N HIS A 54 1.56 -12.67 -4.76
CA HIS A 54 2.46 -13.18 -5.80
C HIS A 54 3.91 -12.72 -5.66
N LEU A 55 4.21 -11.90 -4.64
CA LEU A 55 5.51 -11.28 -4.47
C LEU A 55 6.35 -11.98 -3.40
N ALA A 56 7.61 -12.22 -3.70
CA ALA A 56 8.62 -12.60 -2.70
C ALA A 56 9.10 -11.38 -1.91
N ASN A 57 9.81 -11.61 -0.78
CA ASN A 57 10.39 -10.51 -0.01
C ASN A 57 11.39 -9.67 -0.83
N GLU A 58 12.06 -10.29 -1.79
CA GLU A 58 13.05 -9.67 -2.67
C GLU A 58 12.45 -8.84 -3.81
N ASP A 59 11.16 -9.02 -4.11
CA ASP A 59 10.44 -8.17 -5.04
C ASP A 59 10.15 -6.81 -4.41
N TYR A 60 10.06 -5.79 -5.23
CA TYR A 60 9.93 -4.43 -4.75
C TYR A 60 8.50 -3.90 -4.88
N ILE A 61 8.08 -3.10 -3.91
CA ILE A 61 6.89 -2.26 -4.06
C ILE A 61 7.20 -0.81 -3.70
N GLY A 62 6.67 0.12 -4.47
CA GLY A 62 6.56 1.53 -4.15
C GLY A 62 5.11 1.87 -3.85
N SER A 63 4.86 2.68 -2.84
CA SER A 63 3.52 2.94 -2.34
C SER A 63 3.18 4.43 -2.25
N THR A 64 1.97 4.72 -1.85
CA THR A 64 1.39 6.05 -1.74
C THR A 64 1.35 6.54 -0.29
N HIS A 65 0.77 7.71 -0.05
CA HIS A 65 0.43 8.23 1.28
C HIS A 65 -0.58 7.35 2.04
N ARG A 66 -1.32 6.47 1.34
CA ARG A 66 -2.30 5.50 1.86
C ARG A 66 -1.70 4.09 1.88
N GLY A 67 -0.50 3.97 2.44
CA GLY A 67 0.35 2.81 2.22
C GLY A 67 0.29 1.72 3.28
N HIS A 68 -0.52 1.84 4.34
CA HIS A 68 -0.52 0.84 5.43
C HIS A 68 -0.90 -0.55 4.94
N GLY A 69 -1.94 -0.64 4.09
CA GLY A 69 -2.34 -1.90 3.48
C GLY A 69 -1.23 -2.52 2.64
N HIS A 70 -0.51 -1.72 1.84
CA HIS A 70 0.63 -2.18 1.05
C HIS A 70 1.77 -2.70 1.93
N CYS A 71 2.10 -1.99 3.01
CA CYS A 71 3.13 -2.40 3.96
C CYS A 71 2.79 -3.74 4.60
N ILE A 72 1.56 -3.89 5.12
CA ILE A 72 1.10 -5.13 5.76
C ILE A 72 1.09 -6.29 4.75
N ALA A 73 0.51 -6.08 3.57
CA ALA A 73 0.47 -7.10 2.54
C ALA A 73 1.87 -7.52 2.05
N LYS A 74 2.84 -6.63 2.09
CA LYS A 74 4.25 -6.92 1.76
C LYS A 74 5.02 -7.57 2.92
N GLY A 75 4.41 -7.70 4.09
CA GLY A 75 4.97 -8.38 5.26
C GLY A 75 5.78 -7.48 6.20
N VAL A 76 5.57 -6.17 6.17
CA VAL A 76 6.08 -5.27 7.22
C VAL A 76 5.34 -5.54 8.51
N ASP A 77 6.07 -5.66 9.62
CA ASP A 77 5.48 -6.00 10.93
C ASP A 77 4.56 -4.87 11.44
N PRO A 78 3.25 -5.14 11.66
CA PRO A 78 2.30 -4.15 12.16
C PRO A 78 2.70 -3.52 13.50
N ARG A 79 3.41 -4.25 14.37
CA ARG A 79 3.92 -3.71 15.65
C ARG A 79 4.95 -2.61 15.42
N ARG A 80 5.89 -2.85 14.51
CA ARG A 80 6.87 -1.85 14.12
C ARG A 80 6.23 -0.68 13.37
N MET A 81 5.23 -0.94 12.52
CA MET A 81 4.47 0.12 11.87
C MET A 81 3.76 1.01 12.89
N MET A 82 3.12 0.43 13.91
CA MET A 82 2.47 1.18 14.98
C MET A 82 3.50 2.02 15.76
N ALA A 83 4.67 1.46 16.04
CA ALA A 83 5.76 2.20 16.68
C ALA A 83 6.22 3.40 15.82
N GLU A 84 6.27 3.24 14.49
CA GLU A 84 6.59 4.35 13.58
C GLU A 84 5.53 5.46 13.65
N LEU A 85 4.25 5.08 13.66
CA LEU A 85 3.15 6.04 13.77
C LEU A 85 3.16 6.78 15.13
N PHE A 86 3.67 6.11 16.20
CA PHE A 86 3.83 6.70 17.52
C PHE A 86 5.16 7.46 17.68
N GLY A 87 5.94 7.63 16.60
CA GLY A 87 7.21 8.35 16.60
C GLY A 87 8.28 7.64 17.46
N ARG A 88 8.27 6.30 17.52
CA ARG A 88 9.17 5.50 18.34
C ARG A 88 10.38 5.01 17.54
N SER A 89 11.54 4.93 18.19
CA SER A 89 12.79 4.51 17.55
C SER A 89 12.78 3.06 17.05
N THR A 90 11.87 2.21 17.55
CA THR A 90 11.70 0.82 17.11
C THR A 90 10.89 0.69 15.82
N GLY A 91 10.30 1.79 15.30
CA GLY A 91 9.65 1.83 14.00
C GLY A 91 10.60 1.49 12.84
N PRO A 92 10.08 1.13 11.65
CA PRO A 92 10.91 0.83 10.49
C PRO A 92 11.85 1.97 10.09
N ASN A 93 11.42 3.20 10.29
CA ASN A 93 12.15 4.43 9.99
C ASN A 93 12.58 5.19 11.25
N LYS A 94 12.71 4.49 12.37
CA LYS A 94 13.15 5.05 13.66
C LYS A 94 12.23 6.17 14.19
N GLY A 95 10.94 6.13 13.85
CA GLY A 95 9.95 7.13 14.23
C GLY A 95 10.02 8.46 13.46
N LYS A 96 10.83 8.54 12.39
CA LYS A 96 11.04 9.77 11.60
C LYS A 96 10.10 9.89 10.40
N GLY A 97 9.60 8.77 9.88
CA GLY A 97 8.79 8.71 8.66
C GLY A 97 7.30 8.93 8.90
N GLY A 98 6.79 8.43 10.01
CA GLY A 98 5.36 8.43 10.31
C GLY A 98 4.55 7.66 9.28
N SER A 99 3.24 7.94 9.21
CA SER A 99 2.27 7.21 8.37
C SER A 99 2.63 7.17 6.87
N MET A 100 3.13 8.28 6.32
CA MET A 100 3.30 8.43 4.87
C MET A 100 4.70 8.07 4.36
N HIS A 101 5.62 7.63 5.22
CA HIS A 101 7.02 7.38 4.81
C HIS A 101 7.58 6.08 5.41
N ILE A 102 6.73 5.04 5.54
CA ILE A 102 7.16 3.72 6.00
C ILE A 102 7.96 3.03 4.90
N SER A 103 9.18 2.59 5.24
CA SER A 103 10.06 1.83 4.35
C SER A 103 10.66 0.64 5.09
N ASP A 104 10.72 -0.52 4.44
CA ASP A 104 11.41 -1.72 4.95
C ASP A 104 12.05 -2.49 3.79
N MET A 105 13.31 -2.23 3.55
CA MET A 105 14.05 -2.87 2.46
C MET A 105 14.24 -4.37 2.67
N SER A 106 14.14 -4.88 3.89
CA SER A 106 14.20 -6.33 4.15
C SER A 106 12.97 -7.07 3.58
N LYS A 107 11.89 -6.34 3.35
CA LYS A 107 10.65 -6.79 2.73
C LYS A 107 10.48 -6.31 1.29
N GLY A 108 11.46 -5.59 0.72
CA GLY A 108 11.33 -4.98 -0.59
C GLY A 108 10.35 -3.80 -0.63
N MET A 109 9.96 -3.27 0.54
CA MET A 109 9.13 -2.07 0.64
C MET A 109 10.02 -0.84 0.45
N LEU A 110 10.00 -0.25 -0.77
CA LEU A 110 10.80 0.94 -1.11
C LEU A 110 10.37 2.18 -0.32
N GLY A 111 9.10 2.26 0.01
CA GLY A 111 8.53 3.29 0.86
C GLY A 111 7.12 3.67 0.46
N THR A 112 6.35 4.11 1.46
CA THR A 112 5.18 4.96 1.26
C THR A 112 5.64 6.37 0.95
N ASN A 113 4.84 7.19 0.28
CA ASN A 113 5.29 8.52 -0.13
C ASN A 113 4.14 9.53 -0.15
N GLY A 114 4.34 10.66 0.51
CA GLY A 114 3.40 11.78 0.47
C GLY A 114 3.40 12.53 -0.86
N ILE A 115 4.46 12.38 -1.68
CA ILE A 115 4.52 13.02 -3.01
C ILE A 115 3.73 12.17 -4.00
N VAL A 116 2.71 12.77 -4.60
CA VAL A 116 1.80 12.10 -5.54
C VAL A 116 2.57 11.54 -6.74
N ALA A 117 2.38 10.24 -7.00
CA ALA A 117 3.04 9.47 -8.05
C ALA A 117 4.54 9.18 -7.88
N ALA A 118 5.20 9.60 -6.79
CA ALA A 118 6.63 9.35 -6.60
C ALA A 118 6.99 7.85 -6.49
N SER A 119 6.06 7.00 -6.09
CA SER A 119 6.21 5.54 -6.10
C SER A 119 6.53 4.98 -7.48
N VAL A 120 6.03 5.62 -8.54
CA VAL A 120 6.09 5.11 -9.92
C VAL A 120 7.53 5.11 -10.47
N PRO A 121 8.27 6.23 -10.49
CA PRO A 121 9.66 6.22 -10.96
C PRO A 121 10.57 5.41 -10.03
N LEU A 122 10.28 5.30 -8.72
CA LEU A 122 11.03 4.44 -7.81
C LEU A 122 10.91 2.97 -8.21
N ALA A 123 9.69 2.49 -8.48
CA ALA A 123 9.47 1.12 -8.94
C ALA A 123 10.11 0.86 -10.32
N VAL A 124 10.07 1.84 -11.23
CA VAL A 124 10.75 1.75 -12.53
C VAL A 124 12.27 1.63 -12.35
N GLY A 125 12.87 2.40 -11.44
CA GLY A 125 14.28 2.30 -11.09
C GLY A 125 14.65 0.94 -10.48
N ALA A 126 13.79 0.38 -9.62
CA ALA A 126 13.95 -0.97 -9.06
C ALA A 126 13.84 -2.05 -10.14
N GLY A 127 12.87 -1.93 -11.06
CA GLY A 127 12.71 -2.81 -12.22
C GLY A 127 13.93 -2.75 -13.16
N LEU A 128 14.46 -1.56 -13.41
CA LEU A 128 15.71 -1.38 -14.18
C LEU A 128 16.89 -2.06 -13.50
N THR A 129 17.03 -1.87 -12.20
CA THR A 129 18.07 -2.53 -11.39
C THR A 129 17.95 -4.04 -11.49
N SER A 130 16.73 -4.59 -11.36
CA SER A 130 16.48 -6.02 -11.49
C SER A 130 16.89 -6.55 -12.85
N LYS A 131 16.54 -5.85 -13.92
CA LYS A 131 16.87 -6.23 -15.29
C LYS A 131 18.37 -6.18 -15.54
N VAL A 132 19.04 -5.06 -15.21
CA VAL A 132 20.48 -4.88 -15.48
C VAL A 132 21.33 -5.87 -14.68
N LYS A 133 20.96 -6.10 -13.40
CA LYS A 133 21.67 -7.05 -12.54
C LYS A 133 21.19 -8.49 -12.68
N LYS A 134 20.20 -8.77 -13.53
CA LYS A 134 19.61 -10.11 -13.78
C LYS A 134 19.11 -10.78 -12.48
N LEU A 135 18.42 -10.02 -11.62
CA LEU A 135 17.98 -10.51 -10.31
C LEU A 135 16.72 -11.37 -10.36
N GLY A 136 15.95 -11.35 -11.45
CA GLY A 136 14.66 -12.04 -11.57
C GLY A 136 13.54 -11.46 -10.73
N ARG A 137 13.74 -10.27 -10.13
CA ARG A 137 12.77 -9.59 -9.28
C ARG A 137 11.82 -8.74 -10.11
N VAL A 138 10.62 -8.54 -9.59
CA VAL A 138 9.64 -7.61 -10.15
C VAL A 138 9.48 -6.40 -9.22
N ALA A 139 8.96 -5.31 -9.77
CA ALA A 139 8.62 -4.12 -8.99
C ALA A 139 7.17 -3.74 -9.25
N VAL A 140 6.43 -3.40 -8.19
CA VAL A 140 5.05 -2.89 -8.29
C VAL A 140 5.03 -1.44 -7.87
N ALA A 141 4.42 -0.58 -8.69
CA ALA A 141 4.12 0.80 -8.35
C ALA A 141 2.63 0.91 -8.02
N PHE A 142 2.28 1.14 -6.76
CA PHE A 142 0.91 1.49 -6.39
C PHE A 142 0.72 3.01 -6.51
N PHE A 143 -0.38 3.43 -7.12
CA PHE A 143 -0.75 4.84 -7.26
C PHE A 143 -2.27 4.97 -7.41
N GLY A 144 -2.83 6.16 -7.16
CA GLY A 144 -4.27 6.40 -7.28
C GLY A 144 -4.66 6.99 -8.63
N ASP A 145 -5.98 7.09 -8.88
CA ASP A 145 -6.58 7.70 -10.07
C ASP A 145 -6.11 9.15 -10.29
N GLY A 146 -6.05 9.95 -9.24
CA GLY A 146 -5.49 11.31 -9.32
C GLY A 146 -4.03 11.35 -9.71
N ALA A 147 -3.23 10.41 -9.20
CA ALA A 147 -1.81 10.29 -9.53
C ALA A 147 -1.59 9.89 -11.00
N ALA A 148 -2.53 9.18 -11.62
CA ALA A 148 -2.47 8.77 -13.02
C ALA A 148 -2.29 9.95 -14.00
N ASN A 149 -2.61 11.18 -13.56
CA ASN A 149 -2.46 12.39 -14.38
C ASN A 149 -1.11 13.10 -14.21
N GLN A 150 -0.24 12.63 -13.32
CA GLN A 150 1.09 13.20 -13.17
C GLN A 150 1.99 12.84 -14.36
N GLY A 151 2.73 13.84 -14.89
CA GLY A 151 3.64 13.63 -16.02
C GLY A 151 4.62 12.47 -15.82
N VAL A 152 5.14 12.34 -14.59
CA VAL A 152 6.09 11.27 -14.24
C VAL A 152 5.52 9.86 -14.41
N VAL A 153 4.19 9.67 -14.30
CA VAL A 153 3.54 8.36 -14.55
C VAL A 153 3.63 8.02 -16.04
N HIS A 154 3.33 8.98 -16.92
CA HIS A 154 3.41 8.83 -18.37
C HIS A 154 4.85 8.55 -18.84
N GLU A 155 5.81 9.31 -18.34
CA GLU A 155 7.25 9.12 -18.61
C GLU A 155 7.72 7.73 -18.16
N SER A 156 7.32 7.31 -16.97
CA SER A 156 7.67 6.02 -16.37
C SER A 156 7.08 4.84 -17.14
N MET A 157 5.81 4.91 -17.53
CA MET A 157 5.16 3.88 -18.34
C MET A 157 5.83 3.72 -19.70
N ASN A 158 6.13 4.84 -20.37
CA ASN A 158 6.86 4.82 -21.65
C ASN A 158 8.24 4.19 -21.48
N LEU A 159 9.02 4.63 -20.49
CA LEU A 159 10.37 4.11 -20.24
C LEU A 159 10.35 2.61 -19.93
N ALA A 160 9.43 2.17 -19.06
CA ALA A 160 9.29 0.77 -18.70
C ALA A 160 8.93 -0.11 -19.91
N SER A 161 8.08 0.37 -20.80
CA SER A 161 7.71 -0.33 -22.03
C SER A 161 8.85 -0.41 -23.03
N VAL A 162 9.52 0.71 -23.31
CA VAL A 162 10.68 0.76 -24.25
C VAL A 162 11.75 -0.23 -23.80
N TRP A 163 12.03 -0.31 -22.52
CA TRP A 163 13.06 -1.18 -21.98
C TRP A 163 12.53 -2.54 -21.51
N LYS A 164 11.24 -2.85 -21.70
CA LYS A 164 10.59 -4.09 -21.21
C LYS A 164 11.00 -4.40 -19.76
N LEU A 165 10.79 -3.43 -18.88
CA LEU A 165 11.14 -3.60 -17.46
C LEU A 165 10.13 -4.49 -16.75
N PRO A 166 10.55 -5.26 -15.75
CA PRO A 166 9.68 -6.10 -14.94
C PRO A 166 8.90 -5.26 -13.92
N VAL A 167 8.00 -4.40 -14.40
CA VAL A 167 7.23 -3.46 -13.58
C VAL A 167 5.74 -3.71 -13.77
N ILE A 168 4.99 -3.70 -12.67
CA ILE A 168 3.54 -3.67 -12.65
C ILE A 168 3.11 -2.28 -12.14
N PHE A 169 2.34 -1.58 -12.95
CA PHE A 169 1.69 -0.33 -12.60
C PHE A 169 0.31 -0.65 -12.04
N CYS A 170 0.09 -0.52 -10.73
CA CYS A 170 -1.16 -0.84 -10.07
C CYS A 170 -1.87 0.44 -9.65
N CYS A 171 -2.89 0.82 -10.40
CA CYS A 171 -3.73 1.96 -10.09
C CYS A 171 -4.88 1.54 -9.17
N GLU A 172 -4.90 2.06 -7.96
CA GLU A 172 -6.06 1.98 -7.06
C GLU A 172 -7.02 3.12 -7.41
N ASN A 173 -7.93 2.86 -8.34
CA ASN A 173 -8.95 3.82 -8.71
C ASN A 173 -10.09 3.76 -7.69
N ASN A 174 -10.02 4.63 -6.68
CA ASN A 174 -11.04 4.74 -5.64
C ASN A 174 -12.08 5.84 -5.92
N GLY A 175 -12.06 6.38 -7.14
CA GLY A 175 -13.01 7.36 -7.62
C GLY A 175 -12.72 8.81 -7.24
N TYR A 176 -11.72 9.07 -6.37
CA TYR A 176 -11.50 10.41 -5.85
C TYR A 176 -10.04 10.77 -5.64
N ALA A 177 -9.59 11.86 -6.24
CA ALA A 177 -8.35 12.55 -5.88
C ALA A 177 -8.67 13.64 -4.84
N MET A 178 -8.41 13.38 -3.56
CA MET A 178 -8.98 14.15 -2.44
C MET A 178 -10.51 14.20 -2.54
N SER A 179 -11.08 15.35 -2.90
CA SER A 179 -12.51 15.58 -3.13
C SER A 179 -12.89 15.65 -4.60
N THR A 180 -11.92 15.58 -5.53
CA THR A 180 -12.17 15.66 -6.96
C THR A 180 -12.55 14.29 -7.51
N PRO A 181 -13.77 14.08 -8.04
CA PRO A 181 -14.15 12.84 -8.68
C PRO A 181 -13.26 12.52 -9.89
N ALA A 182 -12.99 11.24 -10.11
CA ALA A 182 -12.13 10.78 -11.20
C ALA A 182 -12.63 11.24 -12.58
N GLU A 183 -13.94 11.28 -12.79
CA GLU A 183 -14.58 11.73 -14.04
C GLU A 183 -14.23 13.19 -14.44
N TYR A 184 -13.89 14.04 -13.47
CA TYR A 184 -13.45 15.42 -13.74
C TYR A 184 -11.99 15.51 -14.16
N SER A 185 -11.19 14.52 -13.83
CA SER A 185 -9.73 14.55 -14.03
C SER A 185 -9.25 13.61 -15.12
N LEU A 186 -10.03 12.60 -15.49
CA LEU A 186 -9.69 11.60 -16.50
C LEU A 186 -10.45 11.87 -17.80
N SER A 187 -9.73 11.95 -18.92
CA SER A 187 -10.33 12.06 -20.25
C SER A 187 -10.76 10.71 -20.86
N VAL A 188 -10.28 9.61 -20.26
CA VAL A 188 -10.61 8.22 -20.63
C VAL A 188 -11.58 7.65 -19.60
N ALA A 189 -12.39 6.67 -19.99
CA ALA A 189 -13.30 6.00 -19.06
C ALA A 189 -12.55 5.24 -17.97
N HIS A 190 -11.41 4.64 -18.33
CA HIS A 190 -10.58 3.84 -17.45
C HIS A 190 -9.12 4.24 -17.57
N VAL A 191 -8.40 4.27 -16.44
CA VAL A 191 -6.95 4.49 -16.44
C VAL A 191 -6.23 3.42 -17.27
N ALA A 192 -6.75 2.19 -17.25
CA ALA A 192 -6.25 1.06 -18.04
C ALA A 192 -6.20 1.33 -19.55
N ASP A 193 -7.10 2.16 -20.09
CA ASP A 193 -7.14 2.51 -21.52
C ASP A 193 -5.88 3.25 -21.98
N ARG A 194 -5.17 3.89 -21.06
CA ARG A 194 -3.91 4.59 -21.34
C ARG A 194 -2.78 3.66 -21.72
N ALA A 195 -2.86 2.39 -21.36
CA ALA A 195 -1.83 1.38 -21.61
C ALA A 195 -1.54 1.18 -23.10
N ASP A 196 -2.55 1.32 -23.96
CA ASP A 196 -2.43 1.20 -25.41
C ASP A 196 -1.43 2.22 -25.98
N GLY A 197 -1.39 3.42 -25.43
CA GLY A 197 -0.44 4.47 -25.81
C GLY A 197 1.03 4.11 -25.53
N TYR A 198 1.28 3.09 -24.70
CA TYR A 198 2.63 2.61 -24.33
C TYR A 198 2.88 1.19 -24.81
N SER A 199 1.99 0.60 -25.60
CA SER A 199 2.10 -0.77 -26.12
C SER A 199 2.30 -1.82 -25.00
N MET A 200 1.60 -1.64 -23.87
CA MET A 200 1.56 -2.60 -22.77
C MET A 200 0.11 -3.05 -22.52
N PRO A 201 -0.12 -4.21 -21.92
CA PRO A 201 -1.46 -4.61 -21.49
C PRO A 201 -2.03 -3.66 -20.45
N GLY A 202 -3.27 -3.22 -20.67
CA GLY A 202 -4.12 -2.55 -19.69
C GLY A 202 -5.23 -3.50 -19.22
N VAL A 203 -5.36 -3.70 -17.92
CA VAL A 203 -6.33 -4.64 -17.35
C VAL A 203 -7.14 -3.94 -16.29
N GLN A 204 -8.44 -3.88 -16.49
CA GLN A 204 -9.40 -3.41 -15.50
C GLN A 204 -9.81 -4.57 -14.60
N VAL A 205 -9.82 -4.34 -13.29
CA VAL A 205 -10.09 -5.35 -12.27
C VAL A 205 -11.09 -4.81 -11.25
N ASP A 206 -12.00 -5.64 -10.80
CA ASP A 206 -12.80 -5.35 -9.60
C ASP A 206 -11.89 -5.40 -8.36
N GLY A 207 -11.50 -4.22 -7.86
CA GLY A 207 -10.63 -4.07 -6.70
C GLY A 207 -11.32 -4.33 -5.35
N MET A 208 -12.62 -4.66 -5.35
CA MET A 208 -13.35 -5.15 -4.17
C MET A 208 -13.37 -6.67 -4.10
N ASP A 209 -12.97 -7.37 -5.17
CA ASP A 209 -12.86 -8.83 -5.25
C ASP A 209 -11.38 -9.26 -5.21
N VAL A 210 -10.95 -9.78 -4.06
CA VAL A 210 -9.55 -10.22 -3.89
C VAL A 210 -9.16 -11.35 -4.85
N PHE A 211 -10.10 -12.18 -5.29
CA PHE A 211 -9.83 -13.28 -6.22
C PHE A 211 -9.57 -12.75 -7.63
N ALA A 212 -10.36 -11.76 -8.06
CA ALA A 212 -10.13 -11.08 -9.34
C ALA A 212 -8.78 -10.35 -9.36
N VAL A 213 -8.44 -9.66 -8.26
CA VAL A 213 -7.13 -9.00 -8.12
C VAL A 213 -5.99 -10.02 -8.13
N TYR A 214 -6.12 -11.12 -7.38
CA TYR A 214 -5.13 -12.19 -7.33
C TYR A 214 -4.86 -12.76 -8.72
N ASP A 215 -5.90 -13.13 -9.47
CA ASP A 215 -5.75 -13.70 -10.82
C ASP A 215 -5.07 -12.72 -11.79
N ALA A 216 -5.52 -11.48 -11.83
CA ALA A 216 -4.94 -10.45 -12.70
C ALA A 216 -3.49 -10.13 -12.33
N ALA A 217 -3.19 -9.99 -11.04
CA ALA A 217 -1.84 -9.75 -10.54
C ALA A 217 -0.90 -10.90 -10.84
N GLY A 218 -1.35 -12.16 -10.66
CA GLY A 218 -0.56 -13.34 -11.00
C GLY A 218 -0.13 -13.36 -12.47
N LYS A 219 -1.04 -13.04 -13.39
CA LYS A 219 -0.73 -12.92 -14.83
C LYS A 219 0.27 -11.80 -15.11
N ALA A 220 0.10 -10.62 -14.46
CA ALA A 220 1.00 -9.49 -14.63
C ALA A 220 2.40 -9.79 -14.08
N VAL A 221 2.51 -10.42 -12.90
CA VAL A 221 3.79 -10.84 -12.31
C VAL A 221 4.48 -11.88 -13.18
N ALA A 222 3.75 -12.90 -13.66
CA ALA A 222 4.31 -13.93 -14.55
C ALA A 222 4.87 -13.32 -15.84
N ARG A 223 4.13 -12.38 -16.47
CA ARG A 223 4.56 -11.63 -17.65
C ARG A 223 5.84 -10.84 -17.38
N ALA A 224 5.88 -10.09 -16.27
CA ALA A 224 7.04 -9.29 -15.91
C ALA A 224 8.28 -10.17 -15.66
N ARG A 225 8.14 -11.31 -14.97
CA ARG A 225 9.24 -12.28 -14.73
C ARG A 225 9.73 -12.94 -16.02
N ALA A 226 8.85 -13.17 -16.99
CA ALA A 226 9.21 -13.70 -18.29
C ALA A 226 10.01 -12.68 -19.15
N GLY A 227 10.08 -11.40 -18.74
CA GLY A 227 10.76 -10.35 -19.49
C GLY A 227 9.91 -9.75 -20.61
N ASP A 228 8.62 -10.00 -20.63
CA ASP A 228 7.68 -9.50 -21.65
C ASP A 228 7.28 -8.04 -21.43
N GLY A 229 7.80 -7.41 -20.39
CA GLY A 229 7.61 -5.99 -20.09
C GLY A 229 6.48 -5.72 -19.09
N PRO A 230 6.11 -4.43 -18.91
CA PRO A 230 5.18 -3.99 -17.88
C PRO A 230 3.72 -4.32 -18.20
N THR A 231 2.87 -4.19 -17.17
CA THR A 231 1.40 -4.26 -17.27
C THR A 231 0.82 -3.12 -16.43
N LEU A 232 -0.24 -2.48 -16.91
CA LEU A 232 -1.06 -1.55 -16.15
C LEU A 232 -2.31 -2.28 -15.63
N LEU A 233 -2.42 -2.42 -14.32
CA LEU A 233 -3.63 -2.90 -13.65
C LEU A 233 -4.40 -1.69 -13.12
N GLU A 234 -5.67 -1.56 -13.44
CA GLU A 234 -6.58 -0.62 -12.80
C GLU A 234 -7.54 -1.40 -11.92
N CYS A 235 -7.37 -1.28 -10.61
CA CYS A 235 -8.24 -1.90 -9.62
C CYS A 235 -9.29 -0.88 -9.17
N GLN A 236 -10.55 -1.10 -9.56
CA GLN A 236 -11.68 -0.26 -9.13
C GLN A 236 -12.03 -0.62 -7.69
N THR A 237 -11.82 0.32 -6.79
CA THR A 237 -11.99 0.13 -5.35
C THR A 237 -12.65 1.35 -4.71
N TYR A 238 -12.73 1.39 -3.39
CA TYR A 238 -13.31 2.53 -2.69
C TYR A 238 -12.72 2.72 -1.30
N ARG A 239 -12.38 3.96 -0.93
CA ARG A 239 -11.98 4.28 0.44
C ARG A 239 -13.22 4.57 1.30
N TYR A 240 -13.36 3.89 2.43
CA TYR A 240 -14.54 4.03 3.29
C TYR A 240 -14.61 5.35 4.05
N TYR A 241 -13.46 5.90 4.38
CA TYR A 241 -13.33 7.17 5.10
C TYR A 241 -12.97 8.31 4.17
N GLY A 242 -12.86 9.53 4.71
CA GLY A 242 -12.40 10.70 3.97
C GLY A 242 -10.98 10.53 3.39
N HIS A 243 -10.50 11.56 2.72
CA HIS A 243 -9.13 11.56 2.21
C HIS A 243 -8.12 11.41 3.35
N THR A 244 -8.33 12.15 4.43
CA THR A 244 -7.60 12.05 5.71
C THR A 244 -8.56 11.86 6.86
N VAL A 245 -8.04 11.62 8.07
CA VAL A 245 -8.85 11.53 9.30
C VAL A 245 -9.58 12.84 9.65
N PHE A 246 -9.20 13.96 9.05
CA PHE A 246 -9.84 15.26 9.24
C PHE A 246 -10.85 15.64 8.16
N ASP A 247 -10.97 14.82 7.11
CA ASP A 247 -11.84 15.08 5.98
C ASP A 247 -13.27 14.59 6.24
N SER A 248 -14.24 15.38 5.78
CA SER A 248 -15.67 15.05 5.84
C SER A 248 -16.15 14.59 4.47
N PRO A 249 -16.16 13.29 4.19
CA PRO A 249 -16.42 12.78 2.84
C PRO A 249 -17.81 13.13 2.29
N LEU A 250 -18.80 13.28 3.14
CA LEU A 250 -20.16 13.68 2.73
C LEU A 250 -20.25 15.11 2.13
N ASN A 251 -19.16 15.87 2.15
CA ASN A 251 -19.10 17.17 1.47
C ASN A 251 -18.99 17.03 -0.07
N TYR A 252 -18.58 15.85 -0.58
CA TYR A 252 -18.33 15.65 -2.01
C TYR A 252 -18.80 14.29 -2.55
N ARG A 253 -19.34 13.41 -1.70
CA ARG A 253 -19.95 12.13 -2.08
C ARG A 253 -21.23 11.90 -1.29
N THR A 254 -22.12 11.06 -1.81
CA THR A 254 -23.40 10.81 -1.15
C THR A 254 -23.32 9.61 -0.21
N LYS A 255 -24.28 9.52 0.70
CA LYS A 255 -24.42 8.36 1.59
C LYS A 255 -24.79 7.09 0.81
N GLU A 256 -25.62 7.23 -0.21
CA GLU A 256 -26.05 6.13 -1.08
C GLU A 256 -24.86 5.53 -1.83
N GLU A 257 -23.93 6.36 -2.30
CA GLU A 257 -22.68 5.90 -2.93
C GLU A 257 -21.83 5.11 -1.92
N GLU A 258 -21.64 5.66 -0.73
CA GLU A 258 -20.89 4.97 0.33
C GLU A 258 -21.53 3.62 0.69
N ASP A 259 -22.84 3.57 0.87
CA ASP A 259 -23.58 2.36 1.21
C ASP A 259 -23.50 1.31 0.10
N HIS A 260 -23.55 1.73 -1.17
CA HIS A 260 -23.34 0.85 -2.32
C HIS A 260 -21.97 0.15 -2.25
N TRP A 261 -20.89 0.90 -2.00
CA TRP A 261 -19.55 0.33 -1.94
C TRP A 261 -19.33 -0.52 -0.68
N ARG A 262 -19.88 -0.12 0.47
CA ARG A 262 -19.83 -0.91 1.71
C ARG A 262 -20.60 -2.23 1.60
N ALA A 263 -21.66 -2.28 0.80
CA ALA A 263 -22.36 -3.54 0.52
C ALA A 263 -21.47 -4.55 -0.22
N ARG A 264 -20.43 -4.07 -0.93
CA ARG A 264 -19.43 -4.84 -1.64
C ARG A 264 -18.11 -5.02 -0.86
N ASP A 265 -18.17 -5.00 0.47
CA ASP A 265 -16.99 -5.13 1.34
C ASP A 265 -16.15 -6.37 0.99
N PRO A 266 -14.82 -6.24 0.73
CA PRO A 266 -13.98 -7.34 0.24
C PRO A 266 -13.86 -8.49 1.27
N ILE A 267 -13.88 -8.19 2.56
CA ILE A 267 -13.79 -9.20 3.62
C ILE A 267 -15.11 -10.00 3.69
N LYS A 268 -16.24 -9.29 3.57
CA LYS A 268 -17.55 -9.94 3.51
C LYS A 268 -17.70 -10.80 2.27
N GLN A 269 -17.37 -10.27 1.09
CA GLN A 269 -17.41 -11.03 -0.17
C GLN A 269 -16.53 -12.28 -0.12
N PHE A 270 -15.33 -12.18 0.51
CA PHE A 270 -14.48 -13.35 0.70
C PHE A 270 -15.22 -14.46 1.46
N ARG A 271 -15.82 -14.13 2.63
CA ARG A 271 -16.59 -15.10 3.43
C ARG A 271 -17.75 -15.72 2.63
N GLU A 272 -18.51 -14.88 1.95
CA GLU A 272 -19.65 -15.31 1.12
C GLU A 272 -19.22 -16.24 -0.02
N THR A 273 -17.98 -16.09 -0.53
CA THR A 273 -17.44 -16.92 -1.61
C THR A 273 -16.89 -18.25 -1.10
N VAL A 274 -16.13 -18.26 0.01
CA VAL A 274 -15.38 -19.45 0.41
C VAL A 274 -16.15 -20.40 1.32
N LEU A 275 -17.04 -19.88 2.19
CA LEU A 275 -17.79 -20.73 3.13
C LEU A 275 -18.67 -21.76 2.43
N PRO A 276 -19.38 -21.46 1.32
CA PRO A 276 -20.16 -22.45 0.60
C PRO A 276 -19.35 -23.59 -0.03
N LEU A 277 -18.02 -23.40 -0.23
CA LEU A 277 -17.14 -24.44 -0.77
C LEU A 277 -16.83 -25.53 0.26
N GLY A 278 -17.02 -25.28 1.55
CA GLY A 278 -16.88 -26.24 2.64
C GLY A 278 -15.43 -26.59 3.00
N GLU A 279 -14.42 -25.94 2.40
CA GLU A 279 -13.00 -26.16 2.70
C GLU A 279 -12.50 -25.35 3.89
N ILE A 280 -13.18 -24.26 4.21
CA ILE A 280 -12.88 -23.33 5.32
C ILE A 280 -14.17 -23.15 6.12
N THR A 281 -14.05 -23.14 7.45
CA THR A 281 -15.20 -22.98 8.34
C THR A 281 -15.34 -21.53 8.83
N THR A 282 -16.53 -21.21 9.37
CA THR A 282 -16.77 -19.90 10.00
C THR A 282 -15.86 -19.71 11.20
N GLU A 283 -15.66 -20.76 12.01
CA GLU A 283 -14.85 -20.72 13.22
C GLU A 283 -13.37 -20.43 12.90
N GLU A 284 -12.84 -20.93 11.79
CA GLU A 284 -11.48 -20.64 11.34
C GLU A 284 -11.31 -19.19 10.93
N LEU A 285 -12.29 -18.62 10.21
CA LEU A 285 -12.27 -17.21 9.85
C LEU A 285 -12.44 -16.31 11.08
N ASP A 286 -13.31 -16.68 12.01
CA ASP A 286 -13.51 -15.94 13.27
C ASP A 286 -12.26 -15.98 14.15
N GLN A 287 -11.53 -17.10 14.14
CA GLN A 287 -10.23 -17.20 14.82
C GLN A 287 -9.20 -16.23 14.22
N ILE A 288 -9.16 -16.09 12.89
CA ILE A 288 -8.29 -15.11 12.23
C ILE A 288 -8.69 -13.68 12.57
N ASP A 289 -10.00 -13.39 12.64
CA ASP A 289 -10.49 -12.08 13.07
C ASP A 289 -10.03 -11.73 14.49
N GLN A 290 -10.08 -12.73 15.40
CA GLN A 290 -9.60 -12.56 16.78
C GLN A 290 -8.08 -12.34 16.83
N GLU A 291 -7.30 -13.19 16.13
CA GLU A 291 -5.85 -13.05 16.05
C GLU A 291 -5.41 -11.68 15.53
N ALA A 292 -6.12 -11.15 14.53
CA ALA A 292 -5.85 -9.82 14.01
C ALA A 292 -6.18 -8.71 15.04
N GLY A 293 -7.22 -8.91 15.83
CA GLY A 293 -7.55 -8.04 16.97
C GLY A 293 -6.45 -8.05 18.03
N ASP A 294 -6.04 -9.23 18.47
CA ASP A 294 -4.99 -9.42 19.46
C ASP A 294 -3.67 -8.82 18.98
N LEU A 295 -3.32 -9.02 17.71
CA LEU A 295 -2.12 -8.41 17.09
C LEU A 295 -2.16 -6.87 17.17
N MET A 296 -3.32 -6.24 17.05
CA MET A 296 -3.42 -4.78 17.19
C MET A 296 -3.23 -4.33 18.62
N ASP A 297 -3.76 -5.05 19.61
CA ASP A 297 -3.52 -4.74 21.01
C ASP A 297 -2.04 -4.92 21.38
N GLU A 298 -1.38 -5.96 20.85
CA GLU A 298 0.07 -6.14 20.96
C GLU A 298 0.85 -5.01 20.30
N ALA A 299 0.43 -4.56 19.10
CA ALA A 299 1.11 -3.52 18.36
C ALA A 299 1.02 -2.15 19.07
N ILE A 300 -0.12 -1.83 19.65
CA ILE A 300 -0.32 -0.62 20.44
C ILE A 300 0.55 -0.67 21.69
N LYS A 301 0.53 -1.80 22.42
CA LYS A 301 1.35 -1.98 23.61
C LYS A 301 2.84 -1.88 23.28
N PHE A 302 3.31 -2.57 22.23
CA PHE A 302 4.70 -2.51 21.77
C PHE A 302 5.13 -1.06 21.45
N ALA A 303 4.27 -0.31 20.78
CA ALA A 303 4.54 1.08 20.44
C ALA A 303 4.59 1.99 21.69
N ASP A 304 3.69 1.79 22.66
CA ASP A 304 3.69 2.55 23.92
C ASP A 304 4.93 2.28 24.77
N GLU A 305 5.39 1.02 24.84
CA GLU A 305 6.57 0.60 25.60
C GLU A 305 7.90 0.92 24.89
N SER A 306 7.85 1.27 23.60
CA SER A 306 9.02 1.59 22.80
C SER A 306 9.61 2.95 23.15
N PRO A 307 10.96 3.10 23.15
CA PRO A 307 11.62 4.38 23.44
C PRO A 307 11.38 5.42 22.34
N LEU A 308 11.46 6.69 22.73
CA LEU A 308 11.56 7.80 21.77
C LEU A 308 12.95 7.80 21.13
N PRO A 309 13.10 8.33 19.90
CA PRO A 309 14.41 8.57 19.30
C PRO A 309 15.23 9.56 20.15
N GLU A 310 16.54 9.35 20.21
CA GLU A 310 17.46 10.29 20.84
C GLU A 310 17.52 11.60 20.00
N ALA A 311 17.65 12.75 20.66
CA ALA A 311 17.65 14.04 19.98
C ALA A 311 18.70 14.15 18.86
N LEU A 312 19.86 13.51 19.02
CA LEU A 312 20.94 13.51 18.03
C LEU A 312 20.64 12.63 16.81
N GLU A 313 19.73 11.65 16.92
CA GLU A 313 19.31 10.81 15.79
C GLU A 313 18.58 11.61 14.71
N LEU A 314 18.17 12.85 15.00
CA LEU A 314 17.65 13.78 14.00
C LEU A 314 18.59 13.96 12.81
N TYR A 315 19.88 13.85 13.04
CA TYR A 315 20.92 14.02 12.02
C TYR A 315 21.31 12.71 11.32
N ASP A 316 20.89 11.56 11.83
CA ASP A 316 21.20 10.27 11.24
C ASP A 316 20.38 10.01 9.96
N ASP A 317 20.94 9.22 9.06
CA ASP A 317 20.30 8.72 7.84
C ASP A 317 19.96 9.81 6.78
N VAL A 318 20.47 11.04 6.94
CA VAL A 318 20.27 12.14 5.97
C VAL A 318 21.37 12.15 4.90
N TYR A 319 22.62 11.99 5.30
CA TYR A 319 23.78 11.94 4.43
C TYR A 319 24.71 10.78 4.78
N VAL A 320 25.51 10.32 3.83
CA VAL A 320 26.51 9.25 4.02
C VAL A 320 27.59 9.65 5.01
N SER A 321 27.99 10.92 5.00
CA SER A 321 28.92 11.49 5.96
C SER A 321 28.32 12.78 6.53
N TYR A 322 28.35 12.91 7.83
CA TYR A 322 27.76 14.03 8.53
C TYR A 322 28.82 14.71 9.40
N PRO A 323 29.11 16.01 9.22
CA PRO A 323 30.00 16.76 10.09
C PRO A 323 29.28 17.11 11.41
N LEU A 324 28.92 16.07 12.20
CA LEU A 324 28.16 16.22 13.44
C LEU A 324 28.75 17.27 14.40
N ASP A 325 30.09 17.39 14.46
CA ASP A 325 30.76 18.35 15.33
C ASP A 325 30.59 19.79 14.86
N GLU A 326 30.45 20.02 13.55
CA GLU A 326 30.20 21.37 12.99
C GLU A 326 28.74 21.79 13.19
N LEU A 327 27.82 20.83 13.08
CA LEU A 327 26.38 21.08 13.26
C LEU A 327 26.03 21.33 14.72
N LYS A 328 26.62 20.57 15.64
CA LYS A 328 26.48 20.79 17.09
C LYS A 328 26.94 22.19 17.51
N ARG A 329 28.01 22.69 16.89
CA ARG A 329 28.48 24.06 17.13
C ARG A 329 27.58 25.15 16.58
N GLY A 330 26.91 24.88 15.43
CA GLY A 330 26.00 25.85 14.78
C GLY A 330 24.62 25.94 15.42
N ALA A 331 24.17 24.89 16.11
CA ALA A 331 22.82 24.80 16.65
C ALA A 331 22.66 25.33 18.10
N ASN A 332 23.74 25.77 18.77
CA ASN A 332 23.71 26.19 20.19
C ASN A 332 22.93 25.20 21.09
N MET A 333 22.98 23.92 20.75
CA MET A 333 22.33 22.87 21.55
C MET A 333 23.23 22.55 22.74
N GLU A 334 22.99 23.21 23.87
CA GLU A 334 23.35 22.70 25.18
C GLU A 334 22.40 21.50 25.44
N VAL A 335 22.98 20.30 25.51
CA VAL A 335 22.28 19.06 25.93
C VAL A 335 22.34 19.00 27.45
#